data_941c1ad1aa3a4b7530b767d3fb07c278
#
_entry.id   941c1ad1aa3a4b7530b767d3fb07c278
#
_cell.length_a   1.000
_cell.length_b   1.000
_cell.length_c   1.000
_cell.angle_alpha   90.00
_cell.angle_beta   90.00
_cell.angle_gamma   90.00
#
_symmetry.space_group_name_H-M   'P 1'
#
loop_
_entity.id
_entity.type
_entity.pdbx_description
1 polymer ?
#
loop_
_entity_poly.entity_id
_entity_poly.type
_entity_poly.pdbx_seq_one_letter_code
_entity_poly.pdbx_strand_id
1 'polypeptide(L)'
;RNADLVAVAKSIMEKLYNPISTSRSFISLSDAQGIVLHALWDNTGSYPIPHLAPGNLAAESASGTNAIGTCLVEHTPVETLASEHYCRSFHGWFCSAAPIRDSRNAIVGVLNVTLPSALYHHHTRGMMEAAAHAIAEQLRLRLLLQEQKAIIEMLDEGVVVLEGDGTIRTLNNKAQAMLDLPPDAVHGNIQDIIFSSDIIRAILSESGQFSDQEAFLQLKGGSLNCMLSLTRLESGKGRVLT
;
A
#
# COMPACT_ATOMS: atom_id res chain seq x y z
N ARG A 1 -0.25 -11.38 2.33
CA ARG A 1 -0.22 -10.49 3.50
C ARG A 1 1.21 -9.97 3.76
N ASN A 2 2.23 -10.82 3.93
CA ASN A 2 3.60 -10.36 4.17
C ASN A 2 4.19 -9.61 2.98
N ALA A 3 3.87 -10.03 1.74
CA ALA A 3 4.30 -9.34 0.54
C ALA A 3 3.77 -7.89 0.45
N ASP A 4 2.51 -7.66 0.82
CA ASP A 4 1.91 -6.32 0.85
C ASP A 4 2.54 -5.46 1.94
N LEU A 5 2.78 -6.03 3.13
CA LEU A 5 3.45 -5.35 4.23
C LEU A 5 4.86 -4.90 3.80
N VAL A 6 5.66 -5.79 3.19
CA VAL A 6 6.99 -5.45 2.68
C VAL A 6 6.91 -4.37 1.60
N ALA A 7 6.00 -4.51 0.63
CA ALA A 7 5.85 -3.56 -0.47
C ALA A 7 5.53 -2.14 0.01
N VAL A 8 4.67 -2.02 1.04
CA VAL A 8 4.30 -0.73 1.64
C VAL A 8 5.43 -0.20 2.51
N ALA A 9 6.02 -1.03 3.36
CA ALA A 9 7.03 -0.61 4.32
C ALA A 9 8.33 -0.16 3.66
N LYS A 10 8.72 -0.77 2.54
CA LYS A 10 10.01 -0.52 1.87
C LYS A 10 10.28 0.95 1.61
N SER A 11 9.34 1.68 1.01
CA SER A 11 9.50 3.11 0.72
C SER A 11 9.68 3.97 1.98
N ILE A 12 8.97 3.62 3.07
CA ILE A 12 9.08 4.33 4.35
C ILE A 12 10.41 3.99 5.02
N MET A 13 10.81 2.71 5.02
CA MET A 13 12.10 2.26 5.54
C MET A 13 13.28 2.95 4.83
N GLU A 14 13.24 3.09 3.50
CA GLU A 14 14.25 3.80 2.72
C GLU A 14 14.36 5.28 3.12
N LYS A 15 13.23 5.95 3.30
CA LYS A 15 13.18 7.36 3.75
C LYS A 15 13.75 7.54 5.17
N LEU A 16 13.51 6.58 6.06
CA LEU A 16 14.07 6.58 7.41
C LEU A 16 15.57 6.26 7.40
N TYR A 17 15.99 5.34 6.55
CA TYR A 17 17.36 4.87 6.49
C TYR A 17 18.32 5.89 5.90
N ASN A 18 17.93 6.59 4.83
CA ASN A 18 18.80 7.52 4.11
C ASN A 18 19.51 8.55 5.02
N PRO A 19 18.82 9.23 5.97
CA PRO A 19 19.48 10.20 6.85
C PRO A 19 20.47 9.58 7.84
N ILE A 20 20.32 8.29 8.17
CA ILE A 20 21.12 7.59 9.19
C ILE A 20 22.09 6.57 8.60
N SER A 21 22.16 6.43 7.27
CA SER A 21 22.93 5.40 6.57
C SER A 21 24.42 5.39 6.88
N THR A 22 25.00 6.55 7.26
CA THR A 22 26.42 6.68 7.63
C THR A 22 26.72 6.29 9.07
N SER A 23 25.70 5.94 9.86
CA SER A 23 25.81 5.73 11.32
C SER A 23 25.90 4.26 11.72
N ARG A 24 26.29 3.36 10.82
CA ARG A 24 26.21 1.90 11.04
C ARG A 24 24.83 1.47 11.51
N SER A 25 23.81 2.12 11.00
CA SER A 25 22.43 1.88 11.36
C SER A 25 21.86 0.69 10.60
N PHE A 26 20.81 0.12 11.17
CA PHE A 26 20.11 -1.00 10.60
C PHE A 26 18.61 -0.80 10.82
N ILE A 27 17.79 -0.94 9.78
CA ILE A 27 16.34 -0.92 9.91
C ILE A 27 15.82 -2.27 9.45
N SER A 28 14.98 -2.90 10.26
CA SER A 28 14.36 -4.19 9.94
C SER A 28 12.85 -4.16 10.10
N LEU A 29 12.19 -4.98 9.30
CA LEU A 29 10.76 -5.25 9.33
C LEU A 29 10.58 -6.74 9.63
N SER A 30 9.80 -7.07 10.65
CA SER A 30 9.38 -8.44 10.94
C SER A 30 7.87 -8.62 10.76
N ASP A 31 7.43 -9.86 10.61
CA ASP A 31 6.02 -10.22 10.70
C ASP A 31 5.53 -10.30 12.17
N ALA A 32 4.26 -10.70 12.34
CA ALA A 32 3.63 -10.84 13.65
C ALA A 32 4.18 -12.04 14.46
N GLN A 33 4.98 -12.91 13.87
CA GLN A 33 5.68 -14.01 14.53
C GLN A 33 7.13 -13.65 14.91
N GLY A 34 7.61 -12.47 14.46
CA GLY A 34 8.98 -12.04 14.67
C GLY A 34 9.96 -12.54 13.61
N ILE A 35 9.49 -13.10 12.49
CA ILE A 35 10.34 -13.46 11.37
C ILE A 35 10.72 -12.18 10.62
N VAL A 36 12.00 -11.89 10.49
CA VAL A 36 12.50 -10.73 9.74
C VAL A 36 12.18 -10.92 8.25
N LEU A 37 11.39 -10.00 7.70
CA LEU A 37 10.95 -10.02 6.30
C LEU A 37 11.86 -9.21 5.38
N HIS A 38 12.34 -8.07 5.88
CA HIS A 38 13.15 -7.13 5.12
C HIS A 38 14.07 -6.34 6.04
N ALA A 39 15.24 -5.95 5.51
CA ALA A 39 16.20 -5.17 6.26
C ALA A 39 17.01 -4.24 5.34
N LEU A 40 17.39 -3.07 5.86
CA LEU A 40 18.25 -2.08 5.23
C LEU A 40 19.47 -1.82 6.12
N TRP A 41 20.66 -1.82 5.52
CA TRP A 41 21.93 -1.50 6.16
C TRP A 41 22.92 -0.95 5.12
N ASP A 42 24.09 -0.46 5.54
CA ASP A 42 25.07 0.23 4.70
C ASP A 42 25.78 -0.65 3.64
N ASN A 43 25.48 -1.93 3.59
CA ASN A 43 25.96 -2.91 2.60
C ASN A 43 27.52 -2.94 2.40
N THR A 44 28.29 -2.42 3.37
CA THR A 44 29.75 -2.34 3.29
C THR A 44 30.46 -3.65 3.71
N GLY A 45 29.73 -4.77 3.76
CA GLY A 45 30.25 -6.07 4.16
C GLY A 45 29.17 -7.07 4.59
N SER A 46 29.54 -8.00 5.46
CA SER A 46 28.61 -8.95 6.06
C SER A 46 27.55 -8.25 6.92
N TYR A 47 26.37 -8.85 7.08
CA TYR A 47 25.33 -8.37 7.99
C TYR A 47 25.93 -8.00 9.34
N PRO A 48 25.78 -6.75 9.79
CA PRO A 48 26.38 -6.31 11.05
C PRO A 48 25.78 -7.05 12.24
N ILE A 49 24.55 -7.57 12.08
CA ILE A 49 23.80 -8.32 13.09
C ILE A 49 23.12 -9.51 12.39
N PRO A 50 23.77 -10.67 12.32
CA PRO A 50 23.24 -11.84 11.60
C PRO A 50 21.83 -12.25 12.02
N HIS A 51 21.46 -12.10 13.29
CA HIS A 51 20.14 -12.45 13.81
C HIS A 51 19.00 -11.58 13.26
N LEU A 52 19.28 -10.40 12.71
CA LEU A 52 18.30 -9.53 12.07
C LEU A 52 18.31 -9.64 10.54
N ALA A 53 19.00 -10.64 9.98
CA ALA A 53 18.92 -10.93 8.55
C ALA A 53 17.52 -11.49 8.18
N PRO A 54 16.99 -11.18 6.97
CA PRO A 54 15.74 -11.74 6.51
C PRO A 54 15.69 -13.27 6.62
N GLY A 55 14.57 -13.80 7.11
CA GLY A 55 14.36 -15.22 7.39
C GLY A 55 14.67 -15.65 8.83
N ASN A 56 15.36 -14.84 9.61
CA ASN A 56 15.64 -15.16 11.01
C ASN A 56 14.48 -14.80 11.94
N LEU A 57 14.38 -15.52 13.05
CA LEU A 57 13.36 -15.34 14.08
C LEU A 57 13.89 -14.46 15.22
N ALA A 58 13.31 -13.27 15.38
CA ALA A 58 13.64 -12.32 16.44
C ALA A 58 12.69 -12.38 17.65
N ALA A 59 11.78 -13.37 17.73
CA ALA A 59 10.95 -13.56 18.90
C ALA A 59 11.79 -13.88 20.13
N GLU A 60 11.34 -13.46 21.33
CA GLU A 60 12.10 -13.68 22.59
C GLU A 60 12.39 -15.14 22.86
N SER A 61 11.50 -16.06 22.48
CA SER A 61 11.69 -17.50 22.62
C SER A 61 12.91 -18.06 21.86
N ALA A 62 13.34 -17.36 20.81
CA ALA A 62 14.49 -17.76 19.99
C ALA A 62 15.74 -16.90 20.23
N SER A 63 15.56 -15.60 20.49
CA SER A 63 16.66 -14.62 20.53
C SER A 63 16.87 -13.99 21.92
N GLY A 64 16.06 -14.38 22.92
CA GLY A 64 16.04 -13.70 24.22
C GLY A 64 15.50 -12.28 24.12
N THR A 65 15.60 -11.50 25.19
CA THR A 65 15.14 -10.12 25.27
C THR A 65 15.79 -9.27 24.18
N ASN A 66 14.96 -8.70 23.33
CA ASN A 66 15.32 -7.78 22.24
C ASN A 66 14.11 -6.92 21.90
N ALA A 67 14.30 -5.75 21.27
CA ALA A 67 13.22 -4.80 21.02
C ALA A 67 12.06 -5.38 20.20
N ILE A 68 12.34 -6.20 19.17
CA ILE A 68 11.29 -6.81 18.31
C ILE A 68 10.47 -7.81 19.11
N GLY A 69 11.14 -8.78 19.78
CA GLY A 69 10.46 -9.83 20.52
C GLY A 69 9.65 -9.29 21.68
N THR A 70 10.23 -8.36 22.46
CA THR A 70 9.53 -7.72 23.57
C THR A 70 8.36 -6.84 23.09
N CYS A 71 8.52 -6.10 21.95
CA CYS A 71 7.43 -5.36 21.34
C CYS A 71 6.23 -6.26 20.93
N LEU A 72 6.52 -7.47 20.46
CA LEU A 72 5.47 -8.46 20.12
C LEU A 72 4.73 -8.98 21.36
N VAL A 73 5.41 -9.16 22.49
CA VAL A 73 4.84 -9.65 23.73
C VAL A 73 4.06 -8.55 24.46
N GLU A 74 4.67 -7.35 24.59
CA GLU A 74 4.07 -6.22 25.32
C GLU A 74 3.01 -5.48 24.49
N HIS A 75 2.98 -5.72 23.19
CA HIS A 75 2.08 -5.02 22.26
C HIS A 75 2.24 -3.51 22.26
N THR A 76 3.38 -2.99 22.65
CA THR A 76 3.71 -1.55 22.73
C THR A 76 5.05 -1.28 22.09
N PRO A 77 5.36 -0.02 21.72
CA PRO A 77 6.70 0.35 21.31
C PRO A 77 7.70 0.10 22.44
N VAL A 78 8.84 -0.51 22.11
CA VAL A 78 9.88 -0.93 23.07
C VAL A 78 11.22 -0.42 22.62
N GLU A 79 12.02 0.03 23.56
CA GLU A 79 13.45 0.31 23.41
C GLU A 79 14.25 -0.70 24.22
N THR A 80 15.39 -1.11 23.70
CA THR A 80 16.33 -2.00 24.38
C THR A 80 17.73 -1.44 24.19
N LEU A 81 18.37 -1.07 25.29
CA LEU A 81 19.67 -0.39 25.29
C LEU A 81 20.77 -1.27 25.88
N ALA A 82 21.81 -1.49 25.11
CA ALA A 82 23.05 -2.13 25.57
C ALA A 82 22.79 -3.46 26.32
N SER A 83 23.14 -3.53 27.59
CA SER A 83 23.03 -4.72 28.43
C SER A 83 21.60 -5.17 28.77
N GLU A 84 20.57 -4.42 28.34
CA GLU A 84 19.18 -4.87 28.41
C GLU A 84 18.89 -6.00 27.41
N HIS A 85 19.70 -6.09 26.33
CA HIS A 85 19.61 -7.24 25.43
C HIS A 85 20.12 -8.51 26.13
N TYR A 86 19.42 -9.62 25.94
CA TYR A 86 19.86 -10.92 26.44
C TYR A 86 21.18 -11.37 25.84
N CYS A 87 21.35 -11.25 24.52
CA CYS A 87 22.57 -11.66 23.84
C CYS A 87 23.68 -10.61 23.99
N ARG A 88 24.86 -11.03 24.46
CA ARG A 88 26.06 -10.16 24.59
C ARG A 88 26.48 -9.47 23.31
N SER A 89 26.26 -10.08 22.16
CA SER A 89 26.56 -9.48 20.85
C SER A 89 25.78 -8.19 20.58
N PHE A 90 24.66 -7.96 21.27
CA PHE A 90 23.87 -6.75 21.15
C PHE A 90 24.17 -5.68 22.20
N HIS A 91 25.10 -5.92 23.16
CA HIS A 91 25.41 -4.94 24.21
C HIS A 91 26.05 -3.64 23.70
N GLY A 92 26.53 -3.62 22.44
CA GLY A 92 27.00 -2.39 21.79
C GLY A 92 25.91 -1.61 21.05
N TRP A 93 24.66 -2.09 21.09
CA TRP A 93 23.57 -1.59 20.26
C TRP A 93 22.42 -1.03 21.10
N PHE A 94 21.73 -0.08 20.49
CA PHE A 94 20.42 0.42 20.88
C PHE A 94 19.41 0.01 19.83
N CYS A 95 18.28 -0.55 20.25
CA CYS A 95 17.18 -0.93 19.38
C CYS A 95 15.90 -0.22 19.80
N SER A 96 15.15 0.27 18.84
CA SER A 96 13.80 0.80 19.08
C SER A 96 12.84 0.16 18.10
N ALA A 97 11.79 -0.50 18.62
CA ALA A 97 10.82 -1.24 17.86
C ALA A 97 9.42 -0.69 18.10
N ALA A 98 8.61 -0.62 17.03
CA ALA A 98 7.22 -0.19 17.09
C ALA A 98 6.32 -1.17 16.33
N PRO A 99 5.14 -1.55 16.89
CA PRO A 99 4.22 -2.48 16.27
C PRO A 99 3.44 -1.81 15.13
N ILE A 100 3.33 -2.50 14.01
CA ILE A 100 2.47 -2.12 12.88
C ILE A 100 1.14 -2.84 13.07
N ARG A 101 0.02 -2.10 13.09
CA ARG A 101 -1.30 -2.64 13.37
C ARG A 101 -2.22 -2.55 12.17
N ASP A 102 -3.09 -3.54 12.02
CA ASP A 102 -4.17 -3.48 11.04
C ASP A 102 -5.40 -2.72 11.58
N SER A 103 -6.44 -2.61 10.76
CA SER A 103 -7.70 -1.93 11.11
C SER A 103 -8.46 -2.58 12.28
N ARG A 104 -8.11 -3.81 12.67
CA ARG A 104 -8.66 -4.53 13.83
C ARG A 104 -7.78 -4.41 15.05
N ASN A 105 -6.78 -3.52 15.03
CA ASN A 105 -5.79 -3.35 16.08
C ASN A 105 -4.88 -4.58 16.33
N ALA A 106 -4.86 -5.55 15.42
CA ALA A 106 -3.97 -6.70 15.49
C ALA A 106 -2.58 -6.33 14.96
N ILE A 107 -1.52 -6.80 15.61
CA ILE A 107 -0.16 -6.62 15.13
C ILE A 107 0.03 -7.45 13.85
N VAL A 108 0.46 -6.80 12.78
CA VAL A 108 0.76 -7.43 11.48
C VAL A 108 2.25 -7.50 11.21
N GLY A 109 3.06 -6.76 11.97
CA GLY A 109 4.50 -6.74 11.91
C GLY A 109 5.09 -5.76 12.92
N VAL A 110 6.41 -5.71 12.97
CA VAL A 110 7.18 -4.77 13.81
C VAL A 110 8.23 -4.09 12.96
N LEU A 111 8.28 -2.77 13.03
CA LEU A 111 9.35 -1.96 12.48
C LEU A 111 10.38 -1.71 13.57
N ASN A 112 11.66 -1.96 13.29
CA ASN A 112 12.75 -1.81 14.25
C ASN A 112 13.92 -1.04 13.63
N VAL A 113 14.52 -0.14 14.40
CA VAL A 113 15.82 0.48 14.11
C VAL A 113 16.84 0.00 15.12
N THR A 114 18.04 -0.27 14.64
CA THR A 114 19.19 -0.64 15.46
C THR A 114 20.34 0.34 15.17
N LEU A 115 20.86 0.96 16.21
CA LEU A 115 21.93 1.96 16.15
C LEU A 115 23.02 1.57 17.16
N PRO A 116 24.28 1.99 16.97
CA PRO A 116 25.28 1.96 18.04
C PRO A 116 24.72 2.62 19.31
N SER A 117 24.94 2.01 20.48
CA SER A 117 24.40 2.51 21.76
C SER A 117 24.80 3.96 22.09
N ALA A 118 25.97 4.40 21.60
CA ALA A 118 26.43 5.78 21.71
C ALA A 118 25.56 6.81 20.95
N LEU A 119 24.74 6.34 20.01
CA LEU A 119 23.80 7.16 19.22
C LEU A 119 22.37 7.09 19.77
N TYR A 120 22.18 6.59 20.98
CA TYR A 120 20.89 6.61 21.65
C TYR A 120 20.31 8.02 21.68
N HIS A 121 19.04 8.14 21.32
CA HIS A 121 18.31 9.39 21.40
C HIS A 121 16.83 9.12 21.71
N HIS A 122 16.31 9.76 22.76
CA HIS A 122 14.94 9.54 23.25
C HIS A 122 13.82 9.87 22.23
N HIS A 123 14.12 10.63 21.16
CA HIS A 123 13.15 10.87 20.08
C HIS A 123 13.03 9.70 19.09
N THR A 124 13.95 8.73 19.12
CA THR A 124 13.97 7.59 18.21
C THR A 124 12.66 6.77 18.34
N ARG A 125 12.19 6.57 19.56
CA ARG A 125 10.93 5.87 19.82
C ARG A 125 9.76 6.54 19.10
N GLY A 126 9.58 7.86 19.28
CA GLY A 126 8.49 8.59 18.63
C GLY A 126 8.58 8.56 17.10
N MET A 127 9.81 8.60 16.54
CA MET A 127 10.03 8.45 15.11
C MET A 127 9.59 7.06 14.62
N MET A 128 9.92 6.00 15.36
CA MET A 128 9.55 4.62 15.00
C MET A 128 8.05 4.40 15.11
N GLU A 129 7.40 4.95 16.14
CA GLU A 129 5.94 4.91 16.30
C GLU A 129 5.24 5.62 15.12
N ALA A 130 5.68 6.82 14.76
CA ALA A 130 5.12 7.56 13.62
C ALA A 130 5.30 6.81 12.29
N ALA A 131 6.46 6.20 12.08
CA ALA A 131 6.74 5.42 10.88
C ALA A 131 5.91 4.13 10.82
N ALA A 132 5.78 3.41 11.92
CA ALA A 132 4.93 2.22 12.01
C ALA A 132 3.45 2.57 11.74
N HIS A 133 2.98 3.69 12.27
CA HIS A 133 1.64 4.21 11.98
C HIS A 133 1.46 4.58 10.51
N ALA A 134 2.43 5.24 9.90
CA ALA A 134 2.39 5.57 8.47
C ALA A 134 2.33 4.31 7.58
N ILE A 135 3.07 3.25 7.93
CA ILE A 135 2.98 1.96 7.23
C ILE A 135 1.57 1.36 7.40
N ALA A 136 1.02 1.36 8.61
CA ALA A 136 -0.32 0.85 8.90
C ALA A 136 -1.40 1.57 8.08
N GLU A 137 -1.36 2.90 8.00
CA GLU A 137 -2.33 3.69 7.21
C GLU A 137 -2.18 3.44 5.71
N GLN A 138 -0.98 3.36 5.17
CA GLN A 138 -0.78 3.02 3.75
C GLN A 138 -1.26 1.60 3.43
N LEU A 139 -1.03 0.64 4.33
CA LEU A 139 -1.54 -0.73 4.17
C LEU A 139 -3.07 -0.75 4.17
N ARG A 140 -3.70 -0.01 5.07
CA ARG A 140 -5.15 0.13 5.15
C ARG A 140 -5.74 0.73 3.87
N LEU A 141 -5.17 1.83 3.39
CA LEU A 141 -5.61 2.48 2.14
C LEU A 141 -5.48 1.52 0.94
N ARG A 142 -4.38 0.78 0.86
CA ARG A 142 -4.18 -0.21 -0.21
C ARG A 142 -5.25 -1.31 -0.18
N LEU A 143 -5.57 -1.84 1.01
CA LEU A 143 -6.63 -2.85 1.17
C LEU A 143 -8.00 -2.31 0.77
N LEU A 144 -8.35 -1.09 1.20
CA LEU A 144 -9.62 -0.45 0.81
C LEU A 144 -9.73 -0.26 -0.71
N LEU A 145 -8.66 0.17 -1.36
CA LEU A 145 -8.64 0.30 -2.82
C LEU A 145 -8.79 -1.05 -3.53
N GLN A 146 -8.19 -2.13 -3.00
CA GLN A 146 -8.35 -3.47 -3.53
C GLN A 146 -9.79 -3.98 -3.35
N GLU A 147 -10.40 -3.75 -2.19
CA GLU A 147 -11.81 -4.11 -1.93
C GLU A 147 -12.75 -3.35 -2.86
N GLN A 148 -12.58 -2.04 -3.04
CA GLN A 148 -13.38 -1.25 -3.97
C GLN A 148 -13.25 -1.75 -5.41
N LYS A 149 -12.02 -2.05 -5.84
CA LYS A 149 -11.79 -2.61 -7.17
C LYS A 149 -12.49 -3.96 -7.33
N ALA A 150 -12.38 -4.85 -6.34
CA ALA A 150 -13.04 -6.15 -6.39
C ALA A 150 -14.57 -6.02 -6.49
N ILE A 151 -15.18 -5.08 -5.76
CA ILE A 151 -16.63 -4.82 -5.83
C ILE A 151 -17.02 -4.39 -7.23
N ILE A 152 -16.30 -3.45 -7.84
CA ILE A 152 -16.57 -2.97 -9.20
C ILE A 152 -16.44 -4.11 -10.23
N GLU A 153 -15.44 -4.99 -10.06
CA GLU A 153 -15.24 -6.15 -10.94
C GLU A 153 -16.32 -7.23 -10.80
N MET A 154 -17.04 -7.28 -9.66
CA MET A 154 -18.13 -8.25 -9.42
C MET A 154 -19.48 -7.79 -9.98
N LEU A 155 -19.61 -6.54 -10.44
CA LEU A 155 -20.84 -6.05 -11.04
C LEU A 155 -21.08 -6.72 -12.39
N ASP A 156 -22.34 -7.09 -12.64
CA ASP A 156 -22.78 -7.62 -13.94
C ASP A 156 -22.94 -6.52 -15.01
N GLU A 157 -22.78 -5.28 -14.61
CA GLU A 157 -22.84 -4.09 -15.47
C GLU A 157 -21.44 -3.66 -15.90
N GLY A 158 -21.34 -3.11 -17.12
CA GLY A 158 -20.12 -2.48 -17.59
C GLY A 158 -19.91 -1.13 -16.90
N VAL A 159 -18.84 -0.94 -16.15
CA VAL A 159 -18.52 0.32 -15.46
C VAL A 159 -17.30 0.96 -16.10
N VAL A 160 -17.46 2.21 -16.55
CA VAL A 160 -16.38 3.03 -17.09
C VAL A 160 -16.31 4.34 -16.30
N VAL A 161 -15.17 4.63 -15.72
CA VAL A 161 -14.90 5.91 -15.03
C VAL A 161 -14.10 6.81 -15.96
N LEU A 162 -14.63 8.01 -16.21
CA LEU A 162 -14.07 8.98 -17.14
C LEU A 162 -13.61 10.23 -16.39
N GLU A 163 -12.55 10.85 -16.86
CA GLU A 163 -12.20 12.23 -16.53
C GLU A 163 -13.13 13.22 -17.26
N GLY A 164 -13.07 14.50 -16.91
CA GLY A 164 -13.91 15.53 -17.48
C GLY A 164 -13.78 15.73 -18.99
N ASP A 165 -12.61 15.41 -19.54
CA ASP A 165 -12.28 15.47 -20.97
C ASP A 165 -12.61 14.20 -21.76
N GLY A 166 -13.17 13.19 -21.10
CA GLY A 166 -13.51 11.89 -21.70
C GLY A 166 -12.39 10.86 -21.67
N THR A 167 -11.28 11.14 -21.02
CA THR A 167 -10.20 10.18 -20.83
C THR A 167 -10.66 9.04 -19.89
N ILE A 168 -10.44 7.79 -20.27
CA ILE A 168 -10.78 6.63 -19.47
C ILE A 168 -9.79 6.49 -18.32
N ARG A 169 -10.28 6.67 -17.09
CA ARG A 169 -9.50 6.52 -15.86
C ARG A 169 -9.44 5.05 -15.41
N THR A 170 -10.56 4.36 -15.47
CA THR A 170 -10.67 2.92 -15.17
C THR A 170 -11.92 2.34 -15.79
N LEU A 171 -11.92 1.04 -16.01
CA LEU A 171 -13.06 0.26 -16.47
C LEU A 171 -13.01 -1.13 -15.84
N ASN A 172 -14.17 -1.76 -15.65
CA ASN A 172 -14.22 -3.13 -15.18
C ASN A 172 -14.17 -4.14 -16.35
N ASN A 173 -13.90 -5.40 -16.03
CA ASN A 173 -13.80 -6.48 -17.02
C ASN A 173 -15.06 -6.62 -17.88
N LYS A 174 -16.24 -6.32 -17.30
CA LYS A 174 -17.52 -6.36 -18.04
C LYS A 174 -17.59 -5.27 -19.10
N ALA A 175 -17.25 -4.03 -18.76
CA ALA A 175 -17.17 -2.94 -19.74
C ALA A 175 -16.13 -3.23 -20.82
N GLN A 176 -14.99 -3.77 -20.46
CA GLN A 176 -13.94 -4.17 -21.40
C GLN A 176 -14.46 -5.19 -22.42
N ALA A 177 -15.16 -6.22 -21.96
CA ALA A 177 -15.75 -7.24 -22.82
C ALA A 177 -16.89 -6.69 -23.68
N MET A 178 -17.78 -5.83 -23.12
CA MET A 178 -18.90 -5.27 -23.85
C MET A 178 -18.49 -4.28 -24.96
N LEU A 179 -17.43 -3.51 -24.71
CA LEU A 179 -16.90 -2.52 -25.63
C LEU A 179 -15.80 -3.07 -26.55
N ASP A 180 -15.48 -4.36 -26.45
CA ASP A 180 -14.40 -5.04 -27.18
C ASP A 180 -13.07 -4.29 -27.10
N LEU A 181 -12.67 -3.93 -25.86
CA LEU A 181 -11.50 -3.13 -25.60
C LEU A 181 -10.27 -3.97 -25.19
N PRO A 182 -9.09 -3.60 -25.66
CA PRO A 182 -7.87 -4.24 -25.17
C PRO A 182 -7.56 -3.85 -23.72
N PRO A 183 -6.75 -4.63 -22.98
CA PRO A 183 -6.40 -4.36 -21.58
C PRO A 183 -5.75 -3.00 -21.33
N ASP A 184 -5.13 -2.41 -22.33
CA ASP A 184 -4.43 -1.11 -22.30
C ASP A 184 -5.31 0.07 -22.72
N ALA A 185 -6.64 -0.12 -22.86
CA ALA A 185 -7.59 0.96 -23.19
C ALA A 185 -7.71 2.03 -22.10
N VAL A 186 -7.22 1.77 -20.89
CA VAL A 186 -7.07 2.76 -19.81
C VAL A 186 -6.10 3.85 -20.29
N HIS A 187 -6.47 5.12 -20.05
CA HIS A 187 -5.83 6.34 -20.55
C HIS A 187 -6.14 6.71 -22.02
N GLY A 188 -6.90 5.89 -22.76
CA GLY A 188 -7.50 6.26 -24.03
C GLY A 188 -8.69 7.23 -23.86
N ASN A 189 -9.17 7.82 -24.94
CA ASN A 189 -10.35 8.68 -24.90
C ASN A 189 -11.59 7.92 -25.34
N ILE A 190 -12.70 8.11 -24.62
CA ILE A 190 -13.99 7.44 -24.92
C ILE A 190 -14.50 7.76 -26.34
N GLN A 191 -14.14 8.90 -26.90
CA GLN A 191 -14.48 9.32 -28.26
C GLN A 191 -13.83 8.45 -29.34
N ASP A 192 -12.72 7.81 -29.04
CA ASP A 192 -12.03 6.90 -29.96
C ASP A 192 -12.69 5.51 -29.99
N ILE A 193 -13.62 5.26 -29.09
CA ILE A 193 -14.30 3.99 -28.87
C ILE A 193 -15.78 4.06 -29.27
N ILE A 194 -16.48 5.10 -28.83
CA ILE A 194 -17.89 5.33 -29.09
C ILE A 194 -18.01 6.45 -30.12
N PHE A 195 -18.66 6.17 -31.26
CA PHE A 195 -18.84 7.12 -32.35
C PHE A 195 -20.24 7.76 -32.38
N SER A 196 -21.13 7.44 -31.43
CA SER A 196 -22.46 8.03 -31.33
C SER A 196 -22.38 9.47 -30.81
N SER A 197 -22.50 10.43 -31.72
CA SER A 197 -22.26 11.86 -31.46
C SER A 197 -23.09 12.46 -30.31
N ASP A 198 -24.34 12.01 -30.15
CA ASP A 198 -25.25 12.54 -29.13
C ASP A 198 -24.86 12.05 -27.72
N ILE A 199 -24.45 10.77 -27.62
CA ILE A 199 -23.97 10.18 -26.39
C ILE A 199 -22.63 10.81 -25.97
N ILE A 200 -21.70 10.96 -26.90
CA ILE A 200 -20.43 11.62 -26.65
C ILE A 200 -20.65 13.07 -26.18
N ARG A 201 -21.58 13.79 -26.84
CA ARG A 201 -21.90 15.15 -26.40
C ARG A 201 -22.49 15.19 -25.01
N ALA A 202 -23.37 14.23 -24.65
CA ALA A 202 -23.90 14.11 -23.30
C ALA A 202 -22.81 13.75 -22.28
N ILE A 203 -21.91 12.82 -22.61
CA ILE A 203 -20.77 12.43 -21.75
C ILE A 203 -19.84 13.62 -21.49
N LEU A 204 -19.56 14.45 -22.48
CA LEU A 204 -18.63 15.58 -22.36
C LEU A 204 -19.28 16.86 -21.83
N SER A 205 -20.62 16.94 -21.83
CA SER A 205 -21.36 18.09 -21.33
C SER A 205 -21.17 18.27 -19.83
N GLU A 206 -20.94 19.50 -19.37
CA GLU A 206 -20.84 19.84 -17.94
C GLU A 206 -22.11 19.48 -17.15
N SER A 207 -23.27 19.44 -17.79
CA SER A 207 -24.57 19.09 -17.18
C SER A 207 -25.02 17.67 -17.50
N GLY A 208 -24.21 16.88 -18.21
CA GLY A 208 -24.58 15.52 -18.64
C GLY A 208 -24.76 14.59 -17.44
N GLN A 209 -26.00 14.21 -17.22
CA GLN A 209 -26.39 13.17 -16.26
C GLN A 209 -27.70 12.54 -16.76
N PHE A 210 -27.76 11.21 -16.79
CA PHE A 210 -28.97 10.46 -17.14
C PHE A 210 -28.91 9.06 -16.51
N SER A 211 -30.06 8.44 -16.35
CA SER A 211 -30.17 7.08 -15.81
C SER A 211 -31.05 6.24 -16.70
N ASP A 212 -30.68 4.98 -16.89
CA ASP A 212 -31.48 3.94 -17.56
C ASP A 212 -32.02 4.38 -18.92
N GLN A 213 -31.18 5.02 -19.71
CA GLN A 213 -31.55 5.44 -21.07
C GLN A 213 -31.16 4.35 -22.07
N GLU A 214 -32.12 3.92 -22.90
CA GLU A 214 -31.80 3.06 -24.05
C GLU A 214 -30.84 3.78 -25.00
N ALA A 215 -29.73 3.15 -25.31
CA ALA A 215 -28.69 3.69 -26.16
C ALA A 215 -28.22 2.68 -27.20
N PHE A 216 -28.01 3.19 -28.41
CA PHE A 216 -27.37 2.46 -29.49
C PHE A 216 -25.96 3.02 -29.65
N LEU A 217 -24.97 2.26 -29.13
CA LEU A 217 -23.58 2.63 -29.25
C LEU A 217 -22.99 2.12 -30.56
N GLN A 218 -22.44 3.02 -31.34
CA GLN A 218 -21.65 2.68 -32.50
C GLN A 218 -20.18 2.59 -32.07
N LEU A 219 -19.60 1.40 -32.18
CA LEU A 219 -18.24 1.07 -31.76
C LEU A 219 -17.36 0.79 -33.00
N LYS A 220 -16.04 0.78 -32.81
CA LYS A 220 -15.10 0.47 -33.91
C LYS A 220 -15.29 -0.93 -34.49
N GLY A 221 -15.69 -1.90 -33.67
CA GLY A 221 -15.90 -3.31 -34.05
C GLY A 221 -17.35 -3.70 -34.33
N GLY A 222 -18.33 -2.78 -34.22
CA GLY A 222 -19.74 -3.10 -34.41
C GLY A 222 -20.68 -2.13 -33.70
N SER A 223 -21.84 -2.61 -33.29
CA SER A 223 -22.81 -1.81 -32.54
C SER A 223 -23.32 -2.57 -31.32
N LEU A 224 -23.66 -1.85 -30.27
CA LEU A 224 -24.15 -2.36 -29.01
C LEU A 224 -25.44 -1.64 -28.62
N ASN A 225 -26.53 -2.41 -28.40
CA ASN A 225 -27.72 -1.90 -27.74
C ASN A 225 -27.65 -2.16 -26.25
N CYS A 226 -27.71 -1.12 -25.45
CA CYS A 226 -27.60 -1.21 -24.01
C CYS A 226 -28.48 -0.18 -23.30
N MET A 227 -28.72 -0.42 -22.02
CA MET A 227 -29.15 0.63 -21.10
C MET A 227 -27.91 1.37 -20.63
N LEU A 228 -27.95 2.67 -20.61
CA LEU A 228 -26.82 3.52 -20.29
C LEU A 228 -27.18 4.50 -19.18
N SER A 229 -26.35 4.59 -18.18
CA SER A 229 -26.46 5.60 -17.12
C SER A 229 -25.16 6.39 -17.01
N LEU A 230 -25.27 7.70 -16.85
CA LEU A 230 -24.15 8.61 -16.66
C LEU A 230 -24.32 9.38 -15.35
N THR A 231 -23.42 9.17 -14.41
CA THR A 231 -23.41 9.84 -13.11
C THR A 231 -22.14 10.65 -12.94
N ARG A 232 -22.28 11.86 -12.40
CA ARG A 232 -21.16 12.73 -12.09
C ARG A 232 -20.58 12.39 -10.72
N LEU A 233 -19.25 12.35 -10.61
CA LEU A 233 -18.58 12.18 -9.32
C LEU A 233 -18.63 13.50 -8.54
N GLU A 234 -18.82 13.40 -7.22
CA GLU A 234 -18.88 14.58 -6.32
C GLU A 234 -17.63 15.46 -6.37
N SER A 235 -16.48 14.89 -6.73
CA SER A 235 -15.23 15.65 -6.96
C SER A 235 -15.31 16.65 -8.12
N GLY A 236 -16.40 16.63 -8.90
CA GLY A 236 -16.68 17.55 -10.01
C GLY A 236 -15.85 17.35 -11.27
N LYS A 237 -14.86 16.46 -11.27
CA LYS A 237 -13.91 16.27 -12.37
C LYS A 237 -14.02 14.92 -13.09
N GLY A 238 -14.93 14.05 -12.68
CA GLY A 238 -15.07 12.73 -13.28
C GLY A 238 -16.51 12.31 -13.45
N ARG A 239 -16.75 11.28 -14.27
CA ARG A 239 -18.05 10.69 -14.56
C ARG A 239 -17.97 9.17 -14.51
N VAL A 240 -19.06 8.54 -14.13
CA VAL A 240 -19.21 7.09 -14.18
C VAL A 240 -20.28 6.78 -15.22
N LEU A 241 -19.92 5.96 -16.19
CA LEU A 241 -20.79 5.40 -17.21
C LEU A 241 -21.03 3.93 -16.87
N THR A 242 -22.29 3.52 -16.77
CA THR A 242 -22.72 2.14 -16.52
C THR A 242 -23.76 1.70 -17.53
#